data_4fa537fa7d9324cbd3041f7bbda26cc8
#
_entry.id   4fa537fa7d9324cbd3041f7bbda26cc8
#
_cell.length_a   1.000
_cell.length_b   1.000
_cell.length_c   1.000
_cell.angle_alpha   90.00
_cell.angle_beta   90.00
_cell.angle_gamma   90.00
#
_symmetry.space_group_name_H-M   'P 1'
#
loop_
_entity.id
_entity.type
_entity.pdbx_description
1 polymer ?
#
loop_
_entity_poly.entity_id
_entity_poly.type
_entity_poly.pdbx_seq_one_letter_code
_entity_poly.pdbx_strand_id
1 'polypeptide(L)'
;MQPLSLWLLHPPPPVLGLSASLQTVAILALQGDTDRAIAARLGISADAVKQAWRGILRTMSAHMPDLCRDTTNATADGSPPVRGSEHRRIVIEYLRQHMEELRPWSDPTRAARQTGLPRPGRGEAAAGAMPPALHTVD
;
A
#
# COMPACT_ATOMS: atom_id res chain seq x y z
N MET A 1 32.32 3.44 -9.13
CA MET A 1 31.86 2.28 -8.34
C MET A 1 31.20 2.80 -7.08
N GLN A 2 29.91 2.62 -6.95
CA GLN A 2 29.20 2.92 -5.72
C GLN A 2 29.53 1.82 -4.70
N PRO A 3 29.98 2.15 -3.49
CA PRO A 3 30.26 1.12 -2.50
C PRO A 3 28.95 0.44 -2.09
N LEU A 4 28.91 -0.88 -2.19
CA LEU A 4 27.78 -1.74 -1.80
C LEU A 4 27.26 -1.47 -0.38
N SER A 5 28.11 -0.90 0.47
CA SER A 5 27.80 -0.54 1.86
C SER A 5 26.69 0.51 2.00
N LEU A 6 26.53 1.42 1.05
CA LEU A 6 25.49 2.45 1.09
C LEU A 6 24.08 1.87 0.89
N TRP A 7 23.95 0.80 0.13
CA TRP A 7 22.68 0.12 -0.09
C TRP A 7 22.18 -0.64 1.15
N LEU A 8 23.13 -1.11 1.99
CA LEU A 8 22.76 -1.75 3.26
C LEU A 8 22.23 -0.75 4.31
N LEU A 9 22.72 0.48 4.28
CA LEU A 9 22.36 1.51 5.25
C LEU A 9 21.11 2.29 4.86
N HIS A 10 20.84 2.40 3.55
CA HIS A 10 19.68 3.12 3.03
C HIS A 10 19.02 2.30 1.91
N PRO A 11 18.25 1.27 2.28
CA PRO A 11 17.51 0.53 1.29
C PRO A 11 16.53 1.47 0.56
N PRO A 12 16.36 1.31 -0.75
CA PRO A 12 15.41 2.12 -1.50
C PRO A 12 14.02 2.02 -0.86
N PRO A 13 13.27 3.13 -0.82
CA PRO A 13 11.90 3.09 -0.32
C PRO A 13 11.04 2.18 -1.20
N PRO A 14 10.04 1.52 -0.62
CA PRO A 14 9.13 0.67 -1.39
C PRO A 14 8.36 1.52 -2.41
N VAL A 15 8.28 1.05 -3.64
CA VAL A 15 7.56 1.72 -4.73
C VAL A 15 6.05 1.58 -4.57
N LEU A 16 5.59 0.38 -4.18
CA LEU A 16 4.17 0.08 -4.04
C LEU A 16 3.55 0.67 -2.79
N GLY A 17 4.31 0.86 -1.72
CA GLY A 17 3.81 1.40 -0.47
C GLY A 17 2.61 0.62 0.09
N LEU A 18 2.65 -0.71 0.03
CA LEU A 18 1.58 -1.58 0.51
C LEU A 18 1.31 -1.37 2.00
N SER A 19 0.05 -1.35 2.39
CA SER A 19 -0.31 -1.32 3.82
C SER A 19 0.14 -2.59 4.54
N ALA A 20 0.32 -2.52 5.85
CA ALA A 20 0.77 -3.66 6.66
C ALA A 20 -0.11 -4.91 6.46
N SER A 21 -1.42 -4.74 6.35
CA SER A 21 -2.35 -5.85 6.10
C SER A 21 -2.16 -6.47 4.72
N LEU A 22 -1.93 -5.67 3.68
CA LEU A 22 -1.65 -6.18 2.33
C LEU A 22 -0.29 -6.87 2.27
N GLN A 23 0.72 -6.34 2.93
CA GLN A 23 2.03 -6.98 3.06
C GLN A 23 1.92 -8.35 3.74
N THR A 24 1.14 -8.46 4.80
CA THR A 24 0.94 -9.73 5.51
C THR A 24 0.32 -10.78 4.59
N VAL A 25 -0.71 -10.44 3.84
CA VAL A 25 -1.33 -11.35 2.86
C VAL A 25 -0.31 -11.77 1.79
N ALA A 26 0.47 -10.82 1.27
CA ALA A 26 1.49 -11.10 0.28
C ALA A 26 2.59 -12.03 0.81
N ILE A 27 3.06 -11.82 2.04
CA ILE A 27 4.08 -12.67 2.69
C ILE A 27 3.58 -14.10 2.84
N LEU A 28 2.36 -14.31 3.34
CA LEU A 28 1.78 -15.64 3.48
C LEU A 28 1.62 -16.35 2.14
N ALA A 29 1.21 -15.61 1.11
CA ALA A 29 1.13 -16.14 -0.25
C ALA A 29 2.51 -16.54 -0.83
N LEU A 30 3.56 -15.76 -0.54
CA LEU A 30 4.94 -16.11 -0.90
C LEU A 30 5.44 -17.38 -0.21
N GLN A 31 4.93 -17.67 0.98
CA GLN A 31 5.20 -18.93 1.70
C GLN A 31 4.44 -20.13 1.11
N GLY A 32 3.56 -19.88 0.13
CA GLY A 32 2.78 -20.93 -0.53
C GLY A 32 1.39 -21.16 0.07
N ASP A 33 0.96 -20.30 1.00
CA ASP A 33 -0.37 -20.42 1.59
C ASP A 33 -1.47 -20.13 0.56
N THR A 34 -2.51 -20.96 0.56
CA THR A 34 -3.73 -20.72 -0.21
C THR A 34 -4.56 -19.61 0.44
N ASP A 35 -5.46 -18.99 -0.31
CA ASP A 35 -6.36 -17.96 0.24
C ASP A 35 -7.13 -18.44 1.46
N ARG A 36 -7.55 -19.70 1.46
CA ARG A 36 -8.22 -20.32 2.60
C ARG A 36 -7.31 -20.45 3.82
N ALA A 37 -6.05 -20.83 3.60
CA ALA A 37 -5.05 -20.92 4.66
C ALA A 37 -4.72 -19.53 5.22
N ILE A 38 -4.56 -18.53 4.35
CA ILE A 38 -4.34 -17.14 4.74
C ILE A 38 -5.51 -16.62 5.58
N ALA A 39 -6.74 -16.84 5.12
CA ALA A 39 -7.94 -16.45 5.86
C ALA A 39 -7.99 -17.08 7.26
N ALA A 40 -7.69 -18.37 7.37
CA ALA A 40 -7.65 -19.07 8.64
C ALA A 40 -6.55 -18.55 9.58
N ARG A 41 -5.34 -18.31 9.04
CA ARG A 41 -4.20 -17.79 9.84
C ARG A 41 -4.43 -16.39 10.35
N LEU A 42 -5.07 -15.54 9.55
CA LEU A 42 -5.35 -14.14 9.92
C LEU A 42 -6.68 -13.95 10.67
N GLY A 43 -7.50 -15.00 10.79
CA GLY A 43 -8.82 -14.90 11.40
C GLY A 43 -9.78 -13.99 10.62
N ILE A 44 -9.67 -13.93 9.29
CA ILE A 44 -10.49 -13.12 8.40
C ILE A 44 -11.28 -14.01 7.43
N SER A 45 -12.24 -13.43 6.73
CA SER A 45 -13.00 -14.16 5.70
C SER A 45 -12.18 -14.37 4.41
N ALA A 46 -12.52 -15.39 3.64
CA ALA A 46 -11.93 -15.60 2.32
C ALA A 46 -12.18 -14.42 1.38
N ASP A 47 -13.31 -13.73 1.52
CA ASP A 47 -13.62 -12.54 0.74
C ASP A 47 -12.74 -11.35 1.14
N ALA A 48 -12.36 -11.23 2.41
CA ALA A 48 -11.38 -10.24 2.85
C ALA A 48 -10.01 -10.48 2.21
N VAL A 49 -9.57 -11.74 2.06
CA VAL A 49 -8.34 -12.09 1.34
C VAL A 49 -8.44 -11.70 -0.13
N LYS A 50 -9.57 -11.95 -0.80
CA LYS A 50 -9.80 -11.53 -2.18
C LYS A 50 -9.78 -10.00 -2.32
N GLN A 51 -10.34 -9.27 -1.37
CA GLN A 51 -10.27 -7.80 -1.34
C GLN A 51 -8.83 -7.31 -1.16
N ALA A 52 -8.05 -7.96 -0.31
CA ALA A 52 -6.63 -7.66 -0.16
C ALA A 52 -5.88 -7.83 -1.50
N TRP A 53 -6.12 -8.93 -2.22
CA TRP A 53 -5.55 -9.15 -3.56
C TRP A 53 -5.95 -8.07 -4.56
N ARG A 54 -7.22 -7.66 -4.58
CA ARG A 54 -7.67 -6.53 -5.41
C ARG A 54 -6.95 -5.24 -5.08
N GLY A 55 -6.70 -4.99 -3.78
CA GLY A 55 -5.92 -3.84 -3.31
C GLY A 55 -4.47 -3.88 -3.81
N ILE A 56 -3.81 -5.02 -3.69
CA ILE A 56 -2.42 -5.23 -4.17
C ILE A 56 -2.36 -5.03 -5.69
N LEU A 57 -3.25 -5.67 -6.44
CA LEU A 57 -3.29 -5.56 -7.90
C LEU A 57 -3.58 -4.14 -8.37
N ARG A 58 -4.48 -3.43 -7.71
CA ARG A 58 -4.77 -2.02 -8.01
C ARG A 58 -3.54 -1.15 -7.81
N THR A 59 -2.83 -1.33 -6.70
CA THR A 59 -1.61 -0.58 -6.41
C THR A 59 -0.53 -0.90 -7.44
N MET A 60 -0.36 -2.17 -7.79
CA MET A 60 0.61 -2.59 -8.79
C MET A 60 0.28 -2.02 -10.17
N SER A 61 -0.97 -2.07 -10.60
CA SER A 61 -1.41 -1.50 -11.89
C SER A 61 -1.21 0.01 -11.95
N ALA A 62 -1.34 0.70 -10.83
CA ALA A 62 -1.13 2.15 -10.77
C ALA A 62 0.35 2.53 -10.91
N HIS A 63 1.26 1.73 -10.35
CA HIS A 63 2.70 2.01 -10.37
C HIS A 63 3.43 1.33 -11.54
N MET A 64 2.94 0.19 -12.02
CA MET A 64 3.57 -0.64 -13.05
C MET A 64 2.53 -1.15 -14.05
N PRO A 65 1.91 -0.25 -14.83
CA PRO A 65 0.86 -0.63 -15.78
C PRO A 65 1.36 -1.62 -16.84
N ASP A 66 2.61 -1.56 -17.22
CA ASP A 66 3.18 -2.42 -18.26
C ASP A 66 3.27 -3.88 -17.82
N LEU A 67 3.66 -4.15 -16.58
CA LEU A 67 3.67 -5.52 -16.03
C LEU A 67 2.26 -6.16 -15.99
N CYS A 68 1.23 -5.35 -15.80
CA CYS A 68 -0.15 -5.83 -15.80
C CYS A 68 -0.73 -5.95 -17.21
N ARG A 69 -0.17 -5.25 -18.20
CA ARG A 69 -0.66 -5.25 -19.58
C ARG A 69 -0.22 -6.49 -20.35
N ASP A 70 0.96 -7.02 -20.07
CA ASP A 70 1.49 -8.21 -20.74
C ASP A 70 0.64 -9.47 -20.50
N THR A 71 -0.09 -9.52 -19.39
CA THR A 71 -1.00 -10.63 -19.10
C THR A 71 -2.26 -10.66 -19.94
N THR A 72 -2.66 -9.53 -20.50
CA THR A 72 -3.83 -9.46 -21.39
C THR A 72 -3.51 -9.94 -22.80
N ASN A 73 -2.23 -9.92 -23.19
CA ASN A 73 -1.79 -10.29 -24.53
C ASN A 73 -1.24 -11.72 -24.64
N ALA A 74 -1.05 -12.44 -23.52
CA ALA A 74 -0.39 -13.75 -23.51
C ALA A 74 -1.28 -14.92 -23.95
N THR A 75 -2.53 -14.68 -24.29
CA THR A 75 -3.42 -15.74 -24.82
C THR A 75 -3.43 -15.74 -26.35
N ALA A 76 -2.31 -16.15 -26.96
CA ALA A 76 -2.28 -16.47 -28.39
C ALA A 76 -3.07 -17.75 -28.73
N ASP A 77 -3.67 -18.43 -27.76
CA ASP A 77 -4.31 -19.74 -27.91
C ASP A 77 -5.84 -19.72 -27.64
N GLY A 78 -6.50 -18.59 -27.80
CA GLY A 78 -7.99 -18.57 -27.78
C GLY A 78 -8.67 -19.05 -26.50
N SER A 79 -7.95 -19.46 -25.46
CA SER A 79 -8.51 -19.83 -24.16
C SER A 79 -8.91 -18.58 -23.37
N PRO A 80 -10.08 -18.58 -22.71
CA PRO A 80 -10.46 -17.44 -21.88
C PRO A 80 -9.42 -17.22 -20.79
N PRO A 81 -8.88 -16.00 -20.65
CA PRO A 81 -7.81 -15.73 -19.69
C PRO A 81 -8.32 -16.00 -18.28
N VAL A 82 -7.64 -16.87 -17.55
CA VAL A 82 -7.84 -17.06 -16.10
C VAL A 82 -7.25 -15.84 -15.40
N ARG A 83 -7.95 -14.70 -15.56
CA ARG A 83 -7.47 -13.34 -15.24
C ARG A 83 -6.99 -13.14 -13.81
N GLY A 84 -7.50 -13.92 -12.87
CA GLY A 84 -7.17 -13.74 -11.46
C GLY A 84 -5.88 -14.44 -11.02
N SER A 85 -5.63 -15.66 -11.51
CA SER A 85 -4.46 -16.46 -11.12
C SER A 85 -3.17 -15.96 -11.76
N GLU A 86 -3.24 -15.51 -13.00
CA GLU A 86 -2.07 -15.01 -13.72
C GLU A 86 -1.59 -13.67 -13.16
N HIS A 87 -2.48 -12.73 -12.90
CA HIS A 87 -2.11 -11.49 -12.23
C HIS A 87 -1.49 -11.73 -10.85
N ARG A 88 -2.01 -12.70 -10.09
CA ARG A 88 -1.42 -13.09 -8.80
C ARG A 88 -0.01 -13.64 -8.96
N ARG A 89 0.22 -14.48 -9.97
CA ARG A 89 1.54 -15.05 -10.27
C ARG A 89 2.57 -13.95 -10.54
N ILE A 90 2.21 -12.94 -11.32
CA ILE A 90 3.08 -11.79 -11.61
C ILE A 90 3.40 -10.99 -10.35
N VAL A 91 2.41 -10.74 -9.51
CA VAL A 91 2.63 -10.06 -8.23
C VAL A 91 3.61 -10.83 -7.36
N ILE A 92 3.40 -12.14 -7.23
CA ILE A 92 4.28 -13.00 -6.42
C ILE A 92 5.70 -13.02 -6.97
N GLU A 93 5.85 -13.12 -8.29
CA GLU A 93 7.17 -13.10 -8.93
C GLU A 93 7.87 -11.75 -8.74
N TYR A 94 7.16 -10.65 -8.92
CA TYR A 94 7.67 -9.32 -8.66
C TYR A 94 8.14 -9.17 -7.21
N LEU A 95 7.31 -9.56 -6.25
CA LEU A 95 7.64 -9.45 -4.82
C LEU A 95 8.80 -10.35 -4.39
N ARG A 96 9.04 -11.48 -5.05
CA ARG A 96 10.23 -12.32 -4.81
C ARG A 96 11.52 -11.60 -5.20
N GLN A 97 11.47 -10.81 -6.25
CA GLN A 97 12.63 -10.06 -6.74
C GLN A 97 12.79 -8.72 -5.98
N HIS A 98 11.71 -8.23 -5.37
CA HIS A 98 11.64 -6.94 -4.69
C HIS A 98 11.14 -7.09 -3.25
N MET A 99 11.95 -7.77 -2.43
CA MET A 99 11.61 -7.99 -1.02
C MET A 99 11.54 -6.70 -0.19
N GLU A 100 12.09 -5.61 -0.69
CA GLU A 100 11.98 -4.27 -0.10
C GLU A 100 10.53 -3.79 -0.02
N GLU A 101 9.66 -4.25 -0.92
CA GLU A 101 8.23 -3.92 -0.93
C GLU A 101 7.48 -4.50 0.29
N LEU A 102 8.03 -5.53 0.91
CA LEU A 102 7.45 -6.23 2.05
C LEU A 102 8.01 -5.76 3.39
N ARG A 103 8.81 -4.70 3.40
CA ARG A 103 9.27 -4.10 4.64
C ARG A 103 8.13 -3.37 5.32
N PRO A 104 8.05 -3.43 6.67
CA PRO A 104 7.13 -2.60 7.40
C PRO A 104 7.51 -1.14 7.17
N TRP A 105 6.83 -0.52 6.24
CA TRP A 105 6.93 0.90 5.97
C TRP A 105 5.76 1.59 6.65
N SER A 106 6.05 2.38 7.66
CA SER A 106 5.07 3.25 8.28
C SER A 106 4.98 4.52 7.45
N ASP A 107 3.89 4.69 6.72
CA ASP A 107 3.54 5.98 6.15
C ASP A 107 3.48 7.01 7.30
N PRO A 108 4.35 8.03 7.30
CA PRO A 108 4.38 9.03 8.36
C PRO A 108 3.04 9.75 8.50
N THR A 109 2.29 9.88 7.42
CA THR A 109 0.95 10.46 7.43
C THR A 109 -0.06 9.58 8.16
N ARG A 110 0.09 8.27 8.06
CA ARG A 110 -0.77 7.30 8.73
C ARG A 110 -0.40 7.14 10.21
N ALA A 111 0.90 7.15 10.52
CA ALA A 111 1.39 7.13 11.89
C ALA A 111 0.87 8.34 12.69
N ALA A 112 0.89 9.53 12.10
CA ALA A 112 0.35 10.75 12.70
C ALA A 112 -1.17 10.67 12.97
N ARG A 113 -1.93 9.96 12.14
CA ARG A 113 -3.37 9.73 12.37
C ARG A 113 -3.66 8.76 13.52
N GLN A 114 -2.79 7.78 13.73
CA GLN A 114 -2.96 6.77 14.79
C GLN A 114 -2.55 7.27 16.16
N THR A 115 -1.61 8.21 16.22
CA THR A 115 -1.12 8.78 17.48
C THR A 115 -1.97 9.93 18.01
N GLY A 116 -3.05 10.30 17.31
CA GLY A 116 -3.94 11.40 17.76
C GLY A 116 -3.26 12.76 17.87
N LEU A 117 -2.06 12.90 17.31
CA LEU A 117 -1.38 14.18 17.25
C LEU A 117 -2.20 15.16 16.38
N PRO A 118 -2.44 16.38 16.88
CA PRO A 118 -3.13 17.39 16.09
C PRO A 118 -2.40 17.61 14.77
N ARG A 119 -3.15 17.69 13.68
CA ARG A 119 -2.61 18.07 12.37
C ARG A 119 -1.80 19.35 12.55
N PRO A 120 -0.58 19.45 12.01
CA PRO A 120 0.09 20.73 11.87
C PRO A 120 -0.86 21.63 11.12
N GLY A 121 -1.25 22.75 11.76
CA GLY A 121 -2.40 23.52 11.40
C GLY A 121 -2.49 23.88 9.91
N ARG A 122 -3.62 23.59 9.34
CA ARG A 122 -4.18 24.48 8.34
C ARG A 122 -4.37 25.79 9.07
N GLY A 123 -3.60 26.82 8.66
CA GLY A 123 -3.54 28.10 9.32
C GLY A 123 -4.91 28.53 9.83
N GLU A 124 -4.98 28.67 11.13
CA GLU A 124 -6.05 29.35 11.80
C GLU A 124 -6.01 30.78 11.28
N ALA A 125 -6.88 31.05 10.31
CA ALA A 125 -7.19 32.42 9.98
C ALA A 125 -7.70 33.01 11.30
N ALA A 126 -6.86 33.85 11.89
CA ALA A 126 -7.20 34.59 13.07
C ALA A 126 -8.53 35.28 12.79
N ALA A 127 -9.59 34.76 13.36
CA ALA A 127 -10.82 35.52 13.50
C ALA A 127 -10.44 36.74 14.32
N GLY A 128 -10.39 37.90 13.64
CA GLY A 128 -10.08 39.15 14.30
C GLY A 128 -11.04 39.32 15.46
N ALA A 129 -10.49 39.30 16.66
CA ALA A 129 -11.22 39.76 17.84
C ALA A 129 -11.55 41.23 17.62
N MET A 130 -12.80 41.52 17.39
CA MET A 130 -13.28 42.89 17.43
C MET A 130 -13.07 43.45 18.85
N PRO A 131 -12.40 44.56 19.02
CA PRO A 131 -12.30 45.19 20.33
C PRO A 131 -13.69 45.63 20.77
N PRO A 132 -14.03 45.50 22.06
CA PRO A 132 -15.30 45.98 22.56
C PRO A 132 -15.40 47.49 22.39
N ALA A 133 -16.52 47.92 21.83
CA ALA A 133 -16.81 49.36 21.71
C ALA A 133 -16.83 49.99 23.10
N LEU A 134 -15.99 50.94 23.35
CA LEU A 134 -16.05 51.82 24.51
C LEU A 134 -17.33 52.64 24.43
N HIS A 135 -18.30 52.31 25.23
CA HIS A 135 -19.41 53.23 25.52
C HIS A 135 -18.87 54.38 26.39
N THR A 136 -18.72 55.54 25.74
CA THR A 136 -18.60 56.77 26.49
C THR A 136 -20.00 57.13 26.92
N VAL A 137 -20.26 57.06 28.20
CA VAL A 137 -21.46 57.64 28.82
C VAL A 137 -21.06 59.03 29.27
N ASP A 138 -21.74 59.99 28.72
CA ASP A 138 -21.80 61.33 29.27
C ASP A 138 -23.07 61.44 30.12
#